data_bb5822467db781c4899339a934b9f2d5
#
_entry.id   bb5822467db781c4899339a934b9f2d5
#
_cell.length_a   1.000
_cell.length_b   1.000
_cell.length_c   1.000
_cell.angle_alpha   90.00
_cell.angle_beta   90.00
_cell.angle_gamma   90.00
#
_symmetry.space_group_name_H-M   'P 1'
#
loop_
_entity.id
_entity.type
_entity.pdbx_description
1 polymer ?
#
loop_
_entity_poly.entity_id
_entity_poly.type
_entity_poly.pdbx_seq_one_letter_code
_entity_poly.pdbx_strand_id
1 'polypeptide(L)'
;MDREGHVCRVFDFLKLNNVNSVRLRIWNEPDKVPESKGYCSLTYVLEMAHIIKKYKMHFLLDFHYSDYWADPGQQNKPDAWKNLSFDELKEAVHKYTYDVLYRLKIMDCAPDMVQIGNEIRSGMLFPDGAVPQYRQLAALVNEGIRAVRAVS
;
A
#
# COMPACT_ATOMS: atom_id res chain seq x y z
N MET A 1 -14.62 21.46 7.47
CA MET A 1 -15.88 22.13 7.79
C MET A 1 -16.94 21.49 6.93
N ASP A 2 -18.16 21.37 7.44
CA ASP A 2 -19.30 20.94 6.63
C ASP A 2 -19.79 22.10 5.72
N ARG A 3 -20.91 21.88 5.01
CA ARG A 3 -21.48 22.92 4.11
C ARG A 3 -21.96 24.19 4.81
N GLU A 4 -22.11 24.12 6.14
CA GLU A 4 -22.58 25.22 6.99
C GLU A 4 -21.43 25.88 7.77
N GLY A 5 -20.19 25.43 7.52
CA GLY A 5 -19.00 26.01 8.14
C GLY A 5 -18.62 25.47 9.51
N HIS A 6 -19.30 24.41 9.99
CA HIS A 6 -18.97 23.80 11.27
C HIS A 6 -17.78 22.83 11.14
N VAL A 7 -16.98 22.72 12.20
CA VAL A 7 -15.90 21.73 12.30
C VAL A 7 -16.53 20.34 12.41
N CYS A 8 -16.25 19.48 11.44
CA CYS A 8 -16.68 18.08 11.45
C CYS A 8 -15.48 17.14 11.30
N ARG A 9 -15.64 15.89 11.73
CA ARG A 9 -14.63 14.85 11.49
C ARG A 9 -14.58 14.55 9.98
N VAL A 10 -13.39 14.31 9.47
CA VAL A 10 -13.17 14.07 8.03
C VAL A 10 -14.11 12.99 7.47
N PHE A 11 -14.27 11.86 8.17
CA PHE A 11 -15.13 10.76 7.70
C PHE A 11 -16.62 11.10 7.74
N ASP A 12 -17.08 11.89 8.71
CA ASP A 12 -18.45 12.42 8.72
C ASP A 12 -18.70 13.29 7.49
N PHE A 13 -17.77 14.21 7.20
CA PHE A 13 -17.83 15.04 6.02
C PHE A 13 -17.85 14.22 4.71
N LEU A 14 -17.00 13.20 4.59
CA LEU A 14 -16.95 12.32 3.42
C LEU A 14 -18.30 11.60 3.22
N LYS A 15 -18.88 11.05 4.29
CA LYS A 15 -20.19 10.39 4.23
C LYS A 15 -21.31 11.33 3.84
N LEU A 16 -21.36 12.54 4.41
CA LEU A 16 -22.34 13.59 4.05
C LEU A 16 -22.26 13.99 2.57
N ASN A 17 -21.10 13.81 1.95
CA ASN A 17 -20.87 14.09 0.52
C ASN A 17 -20.92 12.82 -0.36
N ASN A 18 -21.53 11.72 0.12
CA ASN A 18 -21.70 10.46 -0.61
C ASN A 18 -20.39 9.78 -1.04
N VAL A 19 -19.28 10.06 -0.38
CA VAL A 19 -18.04 9.29 -0.57
C VAL A 19 -18.22 7.92 0.06
N ASN A 20 -18.00 6.87 -0.70
CA ASN A 20 -18.21 5.49 -0.28
C ASN A 20 -16.93 4.64 -0.28
N SER A 21 -15.81 5.18 -0.73
CA SER A 21 -14.56 4.44 -0.87
C SER A 21 -13.37 5.30 -0.44
N VAL A 22 -12.37 4.66 0.17
CA VAL A 22 -11.12 5.30 0.60
C VAL A 22 -9.95 4.49 0.08
N ARG A 23 -8.95 5.16 -0.48
CA ARG A 23 -7.66 4.56 -0.85
C ARG A 23 -6.61 4.96 0.19
N LEU A 24 -5.92 3.98 0.76
CA LEU A 24 -4.75 4.18 1.60
C LEU A 24 -3.51 3.66 0.89
N ARG A 25 -2.41 4.37 1.05
CA ARG A 25 -1.07 3.92 0.65
C ARG A 25 -0.42 3.20 1.82
N ILE A 26 0.45 2.22 1.50
CA ILE A 26 1.33 1.62 2.49
C ILE A 26 2.77 1.64 1.99
N TRP A 27 3.68 2.05 2.86
CA TRP A 27 5.14 2.03 2.70
C TRP A 27 5.75 0.98 3.61
N ASN A 28 6.96 0.51 3.26
CA ASN A 28 7.58 -0.59 3.99
C ASN A 28 8.06 -0.18 5.38
N GLU A 29 9.03 0.72 5.47
CA GLU A 29 9.60 1.20 6.73
C GLU A 29 9.68 2.74 6.75
N PRO A 30 8.54 3.43 6.69
CA PRO A 30 8.52 4.89 6.58
C PRO A 30 9.14 5.59 7.80
N ASP A 31 9.16 4.95 8.96
CA ASP A 31 9.77 5.52 10.18
C ASP A 31 11.27 5.76 10.03
N LYS A 32 11.93 5.08 9.08
CA LYS A 32 13.35 5.28 8.75
C LYS A 32 13.60 6.47 7.82
N VAL A 33 12.55 7.08 7.27
CA VAL A 33 12.61 8.21 6.34
C VAL A 33 12.05 9.46 7.02
N PRO A 34 12.88 10.43 7.41
CA PRO A 34 12.41 11.61 8.17
C PRO A 34 11.28 12.38 7.49
N GLU A 35 11.30 12.48 6.17
CA GLU A 35 10.31 13.19 5.36
C GLU A 35 8.91 12.54 5.42
N SER A 36 8.86 11.24 5.70
CA SER A 36 7.59 10.49 5.83
C SER A 36 6.86 10.84 7.13
N LYS A 37 7.61 11.26 8.16
CA LYS A 37 7.09 11.45 9.54
C LYS A 37 6.37 10.20 10.08
N GLY A 38 6.73 9.01 9.61
CA GLY A 38 6.10 7.74 9.96
C GLY A 38 4.72 7.50 9.33
N TYR A 39 4.20 8.44 8.51
CA TYR A 39 2.93 8.23 7.81
C TYR A 39 3.02 7.06 6.82
N CYS A 40 1.86 6.48 6.53
CA CYS A 40 1.72 5.31 5.65
C CYS A 40 2.40 4.03 6.17
N SER A 41 2.77 3.98 7.46
CA SER A 41 3.21 2.75 8.12
C SER A 41 2.05 1.77 8.31
N LEU A 42 2.36 0.50 8.53
CA LEU A 42 1.34 -0.50 8.81
C LEU A 42 0.45 -0.13 10.01
N THR A 43 1.03 0.47 11.05
CA THR A 43 0.28 0.93 12.23
C THR A 43 -0.80 1.95 11.84
N TYR A 44 -0.44 2.99 11.08
CA TYR A 44 -1.40 3.98 10.60
C TYR A 44 -2.44 3.38 9.65
N VAL A 45 -2.02 2.44 8.79
CA VAL A 45 -2.97 1.76 7.88
C VAL A 45 -3.99 0.94 8.67
N LEU A 46 -3.58 0.22 9.71
CA LEU A 46 -4.49 -0.55 10.58
C LEU A 46 -5.49 0.36 11.30
N GLU A 47 -5.03 1.47 11.88
CA GLU A 47 -5.91 2.45 12.54
C GLU A 47 -6.94 3.03 11.56
N MET A 48 -6.48 3.45 10.38
CA MET A 48 -7.35 4.03 9.36
C MET A 48 -8.32 3.00 8.77
N ALA A 49 -7.88 1.76 8.52
CA ALA A 49 -8.73 0.69 8.02
C ALA A 49 -9.88 0.38 8.99
N HIS A 50 -9.58 0.34 10.29
CA HIS A 50 -10.62 0.19 11.31
C HIS A 50 -11.66 1.31 11.26
N ILE A 51 -11.23 2.57 11.12
CA ILE A 51 -12.14 3.72 10.98
C ILE A 51 -12.97 3.59 9.70
N ILE A 52 -12.36 3.25 8.56
CA ILE A 52 -13.04 3.07 7.26
C ILE A 52 -14.15 2.02 7.39
N LYS A 53 -13.85 0.86 7.99
CA LYS A 53 -14.85 -0.21 8.21
C LYS A 53 -15.98 0.24 9.15
N LYS A 54 -15.66 0.99 10.22
CA LYS A 54 -16.67 1.57 11.12
C LYS A 54 -17.65 2.48 10.38
N TYR A 55 -17.17 3.23 9.38
CA TYR A 55 -18.01 4.08 8.53
C TYR A 55 -18.67 3.31 7.37
N LYS A 56 -18.49 1.99 7.28
CA LYS A 56 -19.01 1.13 6.20
C LYS A 56 -18.65 1.67 4.81
N MET A 57 -17.40 2.06 4.64
CA MET A 57 -16.83 2.49 3.37
C MET A 57 -15.99 1.36 2.77
N HIS A 58 -15.89 1.32 1.45
CA HIS A 58 -14.96 0.44 0.76
C HIS A 58 -13.53 0.90 0.96
N PHE A 59 -12.61 -0.06 0.99
CA PHE A 59 -11.19 0.19 1.24
C PHE A 59 -10.33 -0.40 0.13
N LEU A 60 -9.52 0.45 -0.50
CA LEU A 60 -8.44 0.06 -1.41
C LEU A 60 -7.11 0.28 -0.72
N LEU A 61 -6.28 -0.77 -0.63
CA LEU A 61 -4.90 -0.68 -0.15
C LEU A 61 -3.93 -0.68 -1.32
N ASP A 62 -3.07 0.34 -1.38
CA ASP A 62 -2.07 0.56 -2.42
C ASP A 62 -0.66 0.35 -1.87
N PHE A 63 0.00 -0.71 -2.32
CA PHE A 63 1.37 -1.06 -1.95
C PHE A 63 2.37 -0.28 -2.82
N HIS A 64 3.17 0.58 -2.20
CA HIS A 64 4.25 1.28 -2.90
C HIS A 64 5.51 0.44 -3.07
N TYR A 65 5.75 -0.54 -2.20
CA TYR A 65 6.99 -1.32 -2.13
C TYR A 65 8.24 -0.44 -2.05
N SER A 66 8.17 0.58 -1.24
CA SER A 66 9.21 1.56 -0.96
C SER A 66 9.03 2.06 0.47
N ASP A 67 10.07 2.64 1.05
CA ASP A 67 10.00 3.27 2.37
C ASP A 67 9.39 4.67 2.32
N TYR A 68 9.17 5.20 1.11
CA TYR A 68 8.58 6.52 0.84
C TYR A 68 7.75 6.50 -0.45
N TRP A 69 7.54 7.67 -1.07
CA TRP A 69 6.84 7.79 -2.34
C TRP A 69 7.45 6.89 -3.42
N ALA A 70 6.61 6.16 -4.11
CA ALA A 70 6.93 5.54 -5.38
C ALA A 70 6.08 6.17 -6.48
N ASP A 71 6.73 6.65 -7.54
CA ASP A 71 6.11 7.27 -8.71
C ASP A 71 6.93 6.91 -9.97
N PRO A 72 6.52 7.30 -11.19
CA PRO A 72 7.24 6.92 -12.40
C PRO A 72 8.70 7.36 -12.47
N GLY A 73 9.10 8.36 -11.69
CA GLY A 73 10.48 8.85 -11.62
C GLY A 73 11.31 8.22 -10.51
N GLN A 74 10.66 7.59 -9.52
CA GLN A 74 11.33 7.01 -8.37
C GLN A 74 10.58 5.76 -7.86
N GLN A 75 11.10 4.60 -8.18
CA GLN A 75 10.61 3.29 -7.74
C GLN A 75 11.68 2.61 -6.89
N ASN A 76 12.14 3.31 -5.86
CA ASN A 76 13.25 2.87 -5.02
C ASN A 76 12.87 1.65 -4.20
N LYS A 77 13.73 0.63 -4.17
CA LYS A 77 13.59 -0.47 -3.23
C LYS A 77 13.63 0.03 -1.79
N PRO A 78 12.87 -0.58 -0.87
CA PRO A 78 13.10 -0.40 0.56
C PRO A 78 14.57 -0.64 0.92
N ASP A 79 15.09 0.09 1.91
CA ASP A 79 16.48 -0.06 2.34
C ASP A 79 16.81 -1.51 2.72
N ALA A 80 15.89 -2.19 3.38
CA ALA A 80 16.04 -3.61 3.75
C ALA A 80 16.14 -4.56 2.53
N TRP A 81 15.73 -4.12 1.33
CA TRP A 81 15.69 -4.95 0.12
C TRP A 81 16.76 -4.60 -0.90
N LYS A 82 17.60 -3.58 -0.65
CA LYS A 82 18.58 -3.07 -1.62
C LYS A 82 19.57 -4.11 -2.11
N ASN A 83 19.99 -5.01 -1.21
CA ASN A 83 21.03 -6.01 -1.48
C ASN A 83 20.48 -7.41 -1.76
N LEU A 84 19.16 -7.56 -1.89
CA LEU A 84 18.54 -8.85 -2.21
C LEU A 84 18.81 -9.22 -3.66
N SER A 85 19.09 -10.49 -3.92
CA SER A 85 19.01 -11.08 -5.25
C SER A 85 17.59 -10.97 -5.79
N PHE A 86 17.41 -11.16 -7.09
CA PHE A 86 16.08 -11.07 -7.70
C PHE A 86 15.09 -12.12 -7.14
N ASP A 87 15.57 -13.33 -6.83
CA ASP A 87 14.73 -14.37 -6.24
C ASP A 87 14.32 -14.01 -4.80
N GLU A 88 15.25 -13.54 -3.98
CA GLU A 88 14.95 -13.02 -2.64
C GLU A 88 14.01 -11.81 -2.67
N LEU A 89 14.15 -10.94 -3.68
CA LEU A 89 13.26 -9.78 -3.86
C LEU A 89 11.81 -10.20 -4.15
N LYS A 90 11.62 -11.24 -4.98
CA LYS A 90 10.29 -11.83 -5.21
C LYS A 90 9.67 -12.37 -3.92
N GLU A 91 10.47 -13.11 -3.14
CA GLU A 91 10.03 -13.62 -1.83
C GLU A 91 9.69 -12.49 -0.86
N ALA A 92 10.48 -11.41 -0.84
CA ALA A 92 10.23 -10.23 -0.01
C ALA A 92 8.92 -9.54 -0.39
N VAL A 93 8.62 -9.35 -1.68
CA VAL A 93 7.34 -8.81 -2.17
C VAL A 93 6.18 -9.68 -1.72
N HIS A 94 6.28 -11.00 -1.92
CA HIS A 94 5.25 -11.94 -1.49
C HIS A 94 5.01 -11.87 0.00
N LYS A 95 6.07 -12.03 0.79
CA LYS A 95 6.00 -12.06 2.25
C LYS A 95 5.43 -10.76 2.82
N TYR A 96 5.92 -9.61 2.38
CA TYR A 96 5.44 -8.31 2.86
C TYR A 96 3.95 -8.12 2.56
N THR A 97 3.52 -8.41 1.33
CA THR A 97 2.12 -8.30 0.92
C THR A 97 1.24 -9.23 1.75
N TYR A 98 1.68 -10.49 1.92
CA TYR A 98 0.96 -11.47 2.72
C TYR A 98 0.83 -11.01 4.19
N ASP A 99 1.94 -10.63 4.82
CA ASP A 99 1.97 -10.26 6.24
C ASP A 99 1.06 -9.05 6.53
N VAL A 100 1.08 -8.03 5.66
CA VAL A 100 0.21 -6.86 5.78
C VAL A 100 -1.26 -7.25 5.68
N LEU A 101 -1.62 -7.98 4.64
CA LEU A 101 -3.02 -8.39 4.40
C LEU A 101 -3.53 -9.35 5.46
N TYR A 102 -2.69 -10.28 5.92
CA TYR A 102 -3.03 -11.19 7.01
C TYR A 102 -3.34 -10.44 8.31
N ARG A 103 -2.53 -9.42 8.65
CA ARG A 103 -2.78 -8.57 9.83
C ARG A 103 -4.10 -7.80 9.70
N LEU A 104 -4.39 -7.24 8.55
CA LEU A 104 -5.67 -6.57 8.29
C LEU A 104 -6.85 -7.55 8.39
N LYS A 105 -6.68 -8.77 7.88
CA LYS A 105 -7.72 -9.82 7.93
C LYS A 105 -8.04 -10.25 9.36
N ILE A 106 -7.02 -10.55 10.18
CA ILE A 106 -7.27 -10.98 11.59
C ILE A 106 -7.84 -9.86 12.47
N MET A 107 -7.72 -8.59 12.06
CA MET A 107 -8.32 -7.43 12.71
C MET A 107 -9.70 -7.05 12.13
N ASP A 108 -10.28 -7.90 11.28
CA ASP A 108 -11.59 -7.69 10.62
C ASP A 108 -11.65 -6.38 9.81
N CYS A 109 -10.52 -5.97 9.24
CA CYS A 109 -10.43 -4.76 8.41
C CYS A 109 -9.69 -4.99 7.08
N ALA A 110 -9.85 -6.19 6.50
CA ALA A 110 -9.32 -6.53 5.19
C ALA A 110 -9.78 -5.53 4.10
N PRO A 111 -8.91 -5.16 3.15
CA PRO A 111 -9.27 -4.30 2.04
C PRO A 111 -10.25 -5.00 1.08
N ASP A 112 -11.13 -4.23 0.45
CA ASP A 112 -12.00 -4.71 -0.63
C ASP A 112 -11.25 -4.83 -1.95
N MET A 113 -10.20 -4.02 -2.14
CA MET A 113 -9.32 -4.03 -3.30
C MET A 113 -7.87 -3.83 -2.89
N VAL A 114 -6.94 -4.42 -3.65
CA VAL A 114 -5.49 -4.28 -3.46
C VAL A 114 -4.85 -3.83 -4.76
N GLN A 115 -4.01 -2.81 -4.68
CA GLN A 115 -3.16 -2.36 -5.77
C GLN A 115 -1.73 -2.83 -5.52
N ILE A 116 -1.16 -3.58 -6.47
CA ILE A 116 0.22 -4.07 -6.43
C ILE A 116 1.12 -3.09 -7.17
N GLY A 117 1.80 -2.24 -6.42
CA GLY A 117 2.65 -1.17 -6.94
C GLY A 117 1.89 0.12 -7.28
N ASN A 118 2.49 1.26 -6.97
CA ASN A 118 1.97 2.58 -7.32
C ASN A 118 2.64 3.11 -8.59
N GLU A 119 1.82 3.56 -9.55
CA GLU A 119 2.28 4.24 -10.78
C GLU A 119 3.39 3.50 -11.55
N ILE A 120 3.29 2.19 -11.67
CA ILE A 120 4.33 1.29 -12.20
C ILE A 120 4.50 1.31 -13.73
N ARG A 121 4.09 2.38 -14.42
CA ARG A 121 4.26 2.49 -15.88
C ARG A 121 5.72 2.45 -16.35
N SER A 122 6.66 2.88 -15.50
CA SER A 122 8.11 2.78 -15.71
C SER A 122 8.73 1.54 -15.06
N GLY A 123 7.92 0.71 -14.40
CA GLY A 123 8.34 -0.43 -13.61
C GLY A 123 8.21 -0.21 -12.11
N MET A 124 8.73 -1.13 -11.30
CA MET A 124 8.76 -1.05 -9.84
C MET A 124 10.07 -1.61 -9.29
N LEU A 125 10.45 -1.25 -8.05
CA LEU A 125 11.61 -1.81 -7.35
C LEU A 125 12.90 -1.72 -8.19
N PHE A 126 13.25 -0.50 -8.63
CA PHE A 126 14.40 -0.27 -9.50
C PHE A 126 15.72 -0.76 -8.87
N PRO A 127 16.66 -1.29 -9.72
CA PRO A 127 16.55 -1.44 -11.17
C PRO A 127 15.86 -2.73 -11.64
N ASP A 128 15.55 -3.68 -10.74
CA ASP A 128 15.15 -5.05 -11.08
C ASP A 128 13.85 -5.13 -11.90
N GLY A 129 12.82 -4.42 -11.51
CA GLY A 129 11.54 -4.38 -12.23
C GLY A 129 11.36 -3.16 -13.12
N ALA A 130 12.45 -2.45 -13.47
CA ALA A 130 12.39 -1.30 -14.38
C ALA A 130 12.07 -1.72 -15.82
N VAL A 131 11.31 -0.89 -16.55
CA VAL A 131 11.13 -1.06 -18.00
C VAL A 131 12.46 -0.80 -18.70
N PRO A 132 12.90 -1.66 -19.66
CA PRO A 132 12.13 -2.67 -20.38
C PRO A 132 12.18 -4.11 -19.84
N GLN A 133 12.60 -4.34 -18.59
CA GLN A 133 12.64 -5.69 -18.01
C GLN A 133 11.23 -6.23 -17.69
N TYR A 134 10.35 -6.30 -18.68
CA TYR A 134 8.94 -6.67 -18.49
C TYR A 134 8.74 -8.04 -17.85
N ARG A 135 9.65 -9.03 -18.07
CA ARG A 135 9.57 -10.34 -17.43
C ARG A 135 9.80 -10.25 -15.93
N GLN A 136 10.76 -9.44 -15.50
CA GLN A 136 11.05 -9.21 -14.08
C GLN A 136 9.91 -8.43 -13.42
N LEU A 137 9.44 -7.35 -14.08
CA LEU A 137 8.28 -6.60 -13.61
C LEU A 137 7.06 -7.51 -13.41
N ALA A 138 6.74 -8.34 -14.41
CA ALA A 138 5.62 -9.27 -14.33
C ALA A 138 5.81 -10.31 -13.20
N ALA A 139 7.03 -10.79 -12.96
CA ALA A 139 7.32 -11.72 -11.88
C ALA A 139 7.06 -11.07 -10.51
N LEU A 140 7.53 -9.84 -10.28
CA LEU A 140 7.31 -9.09 -9.04
C LEU A 140 5.82 -8.83 -8.80
N VAL A 141 5.09 -8.36 -9.81
CA VAL A 141 3.64 -8.13 -9.72
C VAL A 141 2.90 -9.43 -9.40
N ASN A 142 3.29 -10.54 -10.05
CA ASN A 142 2.67 -11.84 -9.80
C ASN A 142 2.89 -12.35 -8.37
N GLU A 143 4.03 -12.07 -7.75
CA GLU A 143 4.25 -12.42 -6.34
C GLU A 143 3.31 -11.65 -5.40
N GLY A 144 3.11 -10.37 -5.64
CA GLY A 144 2.08 -9.59 -4.91
C GLY A 144 0.68 -10.18 -5.10
N ILE A 145 0.29 -10.50 -6.34
CA ILE A 145 -1.02 -11.12 -6.64
C ILE A 145 -1.16 -12.48 -5.94
N ARG A 146 -0.11 -13.32 -5.94
CA ARG A 146 -0.12 -14.62 -5.24
C ARG A 146 -0.35 -14.44 -3.74
N ALA A 147 0.31 -13.47 -3.12
CA ALA A 147 0.13 -13.16 -1.71
C ALA A 147 -1.31 -12.71 -1.40
N VAL A 148 -1.91 -11.85 -2.23
CA VAL A 148 -3.31 -11.44 -2.10
C VAL A 148 -4.22 -12.67 -2.11
N ARG A 149 -4.06 -13.55 -3.09
CA ARG A 149 -4.88 -14.76 -3.23
C ARG A 149 -4.69 -15.77 -2.07
N ALA A 150 -3.52 -15.78 -1.46
CA ALA A 150 -3.24 -16.67 -0.34
C ALA A 150 -3.91 -16.21 0.97
N VAL A 151 -4.25 -14.93 1.09
CA VAL A 151 -4.94 -14.36 2.29
C VAL A 151 -6.45 -14.29 2.10
N SER A 152 -6.94 -14.19 0.86
CA SER A 152 -8.37 -14.03 0.49
C SER A 152 -9.27 -15.16 0.98
#